data_0302f69e71ca1ef4d920a2e1ae2bfc53
#
_entry.id   0302f69e71ca1ef4d920a2e1ae2bfc53
#
_cell.length_a   1.000
_cell.length_b   1.000
_cell.length_c   1.000
_cell.angle_alpha   90.00
_cell.angle_beta   90.00
_cell.angle_gamma   90.00
#
_symmetry.space_group_name_H-M   'P 1'
#
loop_
_entity.id
_entity.type
_entity.pdbx_description
1 polymer ?
#
loop_
_entity_poly.entity_id
_entity_poly.type
_entity_poly.pdbx_seq_one_letter_code
_entity_poly.pdbx_strand_id
1 'polypeptide(L)'
;MKPCLIKQPAGIGDVFFCQKIARIMMQHGYKIIWPLRPDIHWIQRYIKDIWFPMTTDEFPMKDIFFRGAGAVIEEGGAFISPATADMTHNDGKIMSSKYSMVGLDHSDWKDYFKFERNTQKEDELYYDVLGLKDDSEFVFINNLYNTDIRDCELLSPENYDLPAVELKIIEGFTLFDWCKVLEKAKSVFTINTSI
;
A
#
# COMPACT_ATOMS: atom_id res chain seq x y z
N MET A 1 4.78 11.72 23.44
CA MET A 1 4.24 10.49 22.78
C MET A 1 5.37 9.48 22.72
N LYS A 2 5.09 8.22 23.03
CA LYS A 2 6.04 7.11 22.91
C LYS A 2 6.23 6.75 21.44
N PRO A 3 7.43 6.38 20.96
CA PRO A 3 7.61 5.94 19.60
C PRO A 3 7.02 4.55 19.37
N CYS A 4 6.44 4.34 18.19
CA CYS A 4 6.08 3.02 17.67
C CYS A 4 6.76 2.83 16.32
N LEU A 5 7.69 1.90 16.25
CA LEU A 5 8.41 1.56 15.05
C LEU A 5 7.71 0.41 14.32
N ILE A 6 7.33 0.64 13.08
CA ILE A 6 6.70 -0.38 12.22
C ILE A 6 7.71 -0.85 11.17
N LYS A 7 8.01 -2.14 11.15
CA LYS A 7 8.89 -2.77 10.17
C LYS A 7 8.08 -3.44 9.05
N GLN A 8 7.69 -2.66 8.07
CA GLN A 8 7.11 -3.11 6.79
C GLN A 8 7.66 -2.19 5.69
N PRO A 9 8.94 -2.35 5.29
CA PRO A 9 9.64 -1.36 4.47
C PRO A 9 9.28 -1.44 2.98
N ALA A 10 8.63 -2.51 2.53
CA ALA A 10 8.31 -2.76 1.13
C ALA A 10 6.89 -3.37 1.00
N GLY A 11 6.40 -3.39 -0.25
CA GLY A 11 5.06 -3.87 -0.57
C GLY A 11 4.02 -2.75 -0.38
N ILE A 12 3.62 -2.10 -1.47
CA ILE A 12 2.62 -1.01 -1.44
C ILE A 12 1.32 -1.50 -0.81
N GLY A 13 0.83 -2.66 -1.25
CA GLY A 13 -0.38 -3.28 -0.70
C GLY A 13 -0.28 -3.54 0.80
N ASP A 14 0.89 -4.00 1.27
CA ASP A 14 1.12 -4.21 2.71
C ASP A 14 1.10 -2.89 3.49
N VAL A 15 1.65 -1.81 2.93
CA VAL A 15 1.60 -0.49 3.58
C VAL A 15 0.16 -0.01 3.69
N PHE A 16 -0.65 -0.19 2.65
CA PHE A 16 -2.06 0.18 2.69
C PHE A 16 -2.82 -0.63 3.74
N PHE A 17 -2.65 -1.93 3.68
CA PHE A 17 -3.32 -2.87 4.57
C PHE A 17 -2.96 -2.67 6.04
N CYS A 18 -1.69 -2.43 6.36
CA CYS A 18 -1.24 -2.27 7.73
C CYS A 18 -1.50 -0.88 8.33
N GLN A 19 -2.12 0.07 7.61
CA GLN A 19 -2.44 1.39 8.16
C GLN A 19 -3.32 1.32 9.41
N LYS A 20 -4.25 0.35 9.51
CA LYS A 20 -5.06 0.16 10.71
C LYS A 20 -4.17 -0.06 11.93
N ILE A 21 -3.12 -0.89 11.83
CA ILE A 21 -2.18 -1.11 12.94
C ILE A 21 -1.57 0.22 13.38
N ALA A 22 -1.05 1.01 12.43
CA ALA A 22 -0.48 2.32 12.73
C ALA A 22 -1.49 3.26 13.40
N ARG A 23 -2.70 3.35 12.86
CA ARG A 23 -3.74 4.27 13.37
C ARG A 23 -4.25 3.88 14.75
N ILE A 24 -4.40 2.59 15.03
CA ILE A 24 -4.74 2.11 16.37
C ILE A 24 -3.62 2.48 17.35
N MET A 25 -2.36 2.30 17.00
CA MET A 25 -1.24 2.72 17.84
C MET A 25 -1.23 4.24 18.06
N MET A 26 -1.56 5.05 17.05
CA MET A 26 -1.73 6.51 17.22
C MET A 26 -2.84 6.84 18.22
N GLN A 27 -3.98 6.16 18.16
CA GLN A 27 -5.07 6.32 19.13
C GLN A 27 -4.64 5.98 20.57
N HIS A 28 -3.72 5.05 20.72
CA HIS A 28 -3.09 4.73 22.01
C HIS A 28 -1.94 5.67 22.41
N GLY A 29 -1.77 6.80 21.70
CA GLY A 29 -0.81 7.85 22.06
C GLY A 29 0.62 7.60 21.58
N TYR A 30 0.83 6.70 20.62
CA TYR A 30 2.15 6.48 20.03
C TYR A 30 2.40 7.42 18.85
N LYS A 31 3.65 7.81 18.67
CA LYS A 31 4.16 8.45 17.45
C LYS A 31 4.68 7.36 16.52
N ILE A 32 4.07 7.23 15.35
CA ILE A 32 4.47 6.20 14.38
C ILE A 32 5.75 6.64 13.66
N ILE A 33 6.67 5.69 13.53
CA ILE A 33 7.88 5.76 12.72
C ILE A 33 7.84 4.51 11.83
N TRP A 34 7.64 4.72 10.52
CA TRP A 34 7.48 3.62 9.58
C TRP A 34 8.41 3.78 8.38
N PRO A 35 9.67 3.28 8.46
CA PRO A 35 10.64 3.42 7.38
C PRO A 35 10.20 2.68 6.12
N LEU A 36 10.28 3.37 4.97
CA LEU A 36 9.97 2.82 3.66
C LEU A 36 11.19 2.84 2.74
N ARG A 37 11.24 1.88 1.83
CA ARG A 37 12.21 1.85 0.75
C ARG A 37 12.05 3.06 -0.17
N PRO A 38 13.15 3.54 -0.81
CA PRO A 38 13.12 4.71 -1.68
C PRO A 38 12.09 4.61 -2.82
N ASP A 39 11.90 3.42 -3.39
CA ASP A 39 10.99 3.17 -4.52
C ASP A 39 9.50 3.39 -4.18
N ILE A 40 9.12 3.27 -2.90
CA ILE A 40 7.74 3.51 -2.43
C ILE A 40 7.62 4.69 -1.47
N HIS A 41 8.70 5.42 -1.20
CA HIS A 41 8.70 6.57 -0.28
C HIS A 41 7.77 7.72 -0.74
N TRP A 42 7.39 7.75 -2.00
CA TRP A 42 6.43 8.71 -2.53
C TRP A 42 5.07 8.67 -1.78
N ILE A 43 4.74 7.58 -1.09
CA ILE A 43 3.54 7.43 -0.24
C ILE A 43 3.45 8.55 0.81
N GLN A 44 4.58 9.04 1.34
CA GLN A 44 4.60 10.15 2.32
C GLN A 44 3.90 11.41 1.81
N ARG A 45 3.85 11.64 0.49
CA ARG A 45 3.16 12.81 -0.09
C ARG A 45 1.64 12.76 0.07
N TYR A 46 1.09 11.55 0.20
CA TYR A 46 -0.35 11.30 0.26
C TYR A 46 -0.85 10.91 1.66
N ILE A 47 0.02 10.33 2.50
CA ILE A 47 -0.29 9.96 3.88
C ILE A 47 0.60 10.81 4.79
N LYS A 48 0.08 11.96 5.22
CA LYS A 48 0.88 12.97 5.94
C LYS A 48 0.89 12.81 7.45
N ASP A 49 -0.11 12.12 8.00
CA ASP A 49 -0.29 11.92 9.43
C ASP A 49 0.58 10.77 10.00
N ILE A 50 1.20 9.98 9.15
CA ILE A 50 2.17 8.94 9.49
C ILE A 50 3.55 9.38 8.96
N TRP A 51 4.58 9.27 9.79
CA TRP A 51 5.94 9.57 9.36
C TRP A 51 6.62 8.34 8.75
N PHE A 52 6.96 8.45 7.47
CA PHE A 52 7.66 7.43 6.68
C PHE A 52 9.09 7.91 6.32
N PRO A 53 10.08 7.78 7.21
CA PRO A 53 11.46 8.06 6.82
C PRO A 53 11.92 7.07 5.73
N MET A 54 12.83 7.52 4.85
CA MET A 54 13.49 6.61 3.91
C MET A 54 14.39 5.63 4.66
N THR A 55 14.41 4.37 4.20
CA THR A 55 15.43 3.42 4.63
C THR A 55 16.76 3.80 4.00
N THR A 56 17.65 4.37 4.79
CA THR A 56 19.03 4.71 4.42
C THR A 56 19.98 4.00 5.35
N ASP A 57 21.27 4.03 5.01
CA ASP A 57 22.33 3.49 5.89
C ASP A 57 22.42 4.23 7.23
N GLU A 58 21.90 5.48 7.27
CA GLU A 58 21.84 6.30 8.48
C GLU A 58 20.69 5.90 9.42
N PHE A 59 19.62 5.28 8.87
CA PHE A 59 18.54 4.76 9.68
C PHE A 59 18.97 3.40 10.23
N PRO A 60 18.90 3.15 11.56
CA PRO A 60 19.45 1.91 12.15
C PRO A 60 18.59 0.69 11.83
N MET A 61 18.43 0.43 10.54
CA MET A 61 17.64 -0.71 10.02
C MET A 61 18.25 -2.05 10.44
N LYS A 62 19.57 -2.11 10.65
CA LYS A 62 20.22 -3.35 11.11
C LYS A 62 19.65 -3.78 12.46
N ASP A 63 19.58 -2.87 13.43
CA ASP A 63 19.04 -3.20 14.76
C ASP A 63 17.54 -3.54 14.69
N ILE A 64 16.80 -2.93 13.76
CA ILE A 64 15.40 -3.22 13.52
C ILE A 64 15.20 -4.59 12.88
N PHE A 65 16.04 -4.97 11.92
CA PHE A 65 15.96 -6.27 11.27
C PHE A 65 16.33 -7.44 12.19
N PHE A 66 17.16 -7.20 13.21
CA PHE A 66 17.61 -8.24 14.16
C PHE A 66 16.67 -8.41 15.36
N ARG A 67 15.76 -7.48 15.62
CA ARG A 67 14.67 -7.73 16.57
C ARG A 67 13.72 -8.71 15.94
N GLY A 68 13.46 -9.82 16.60
CA GLY A 68 12.70 -10.95 16.08
C GLY A 68 11.32 -10.62 15.49
N ALA A 69 10.62 -11.63 14.97
CA ALA A 69 9.25 -11.51 14.47
C ALA A 69 8.29 -11.08 15.58
N GLY A 70 7.23 -10.35 15.22
CA GLY A 70 6.11 -10.07 16.11
C GLY A 70 5.99 -8.63 16.57
N ALA A 71 5.24 -8.44 17.64
CA ALA A 71 5.04 -7.16 18.29
C ALA A 71 5.64 -7.18 19.70
N VAL A 72 6.39 -6.13 20.03
CA VAL A 72 6.92 -5.89 21.37
C VAL A 72 6.43 -4.52 21.83
N ILE A 73 5.69 -4.47 22.95
CA ILE A 73 5.20 -3.24 23.55
C ILE A 73 5.81 -3.14 24.93
N GLU A 74 6.61 -2.09 25.15
CA GLU A 74 7.33 -1.82 26.39
C GLU A 74 6.97 -0.43 26.93
N GLU A 75 7.41 -0.13 28.15
CA GLU A 75 7.18 1.17 28.77
C GLU A 75 7.74 2.33 27.94
N GLY A 76 8.87 2.14 27.26
CA GLY A 76 9.56 3.15 26.43
C GLY A 76 9.03 3.33 25.02
N GLY A 77 8.27 2.37 24.50
CA GLY A 77 7.81 2.41 23.10
C GLY A 77 7.26 1.09 22.61
N ALA A 78 6.99 1.00 21.29
CA ALA A 78 6.53 -0.21 20.65
C ALA A 78 7.35 -0.52 19.39
N PHE A 79 7.52 -1.80 19.10
CA PHE A 79 8.08 -2.32 17.86
C PHE A 79 7.11 -3.34 17.27
N ILE A 80 6.73 -3.16 16.02
CA ILE A 80 5.80 -4.05 15.32
C ILE A 80 6.42 -4.43 13.98
N SER A 81 6.54 -5.73 13.68
CA SER A 81 7.16 -6.25 12.47
C SER A 81 6.19 -7.07 11.61
N PRO A 82 5.25 -6.43 10.88
CA PRO A 82 4.32 -7.13 10.01
C PRO A 82 5.00 -7.87 8.86
N ALA A 83 6.18 -7.43 8.44
CA ALA A 83 6.97 -8.08 7.39
C ALA A 83 7.44 -9.50 7.74
N THR A 84 7.45 -9.84 9.02
CA THR A 84 7.88 -11.15 9.54
C THR A 84 6.72 -12.01 10.04
N ALA A 85 5.48 -11.66 9.68
CA ALA A 85 4.31 -12.44 10.04
C ALA A 85 4.46 -13.88 9.53
N ASP A 86 4.31 -14.85 10.43
CA ASP A 86 4.39 -16.26 10.10
C ASP A 86 3.07 -16.72 9.46
N MET A 87 3.14 -17.24 8.25
CA MET A 87 2.00 -17.75 7.51
C MET A 87 1.45 -19.07 8.08
N THR A 88 2.23 -19.77 8.91
CA THR A 88 1.85 -21.08 9.42
C THR A 88 0.78 -21.04 10.51
N HIS A 89 0.58 -19.87 11.13
CA HIS A 89 -0.29 -19.72 12.30
C HIS A 89 -1.75 -19.32 12.01
N ASN A 90 -2.11 -18.98 10.76
CA ASN A 90 -3.46 -18.48 10.41
C ASN A 90 -3.93 -18.95 9.03
N ASP A 91 -4.19 -20.21 8.85
CA ASP A 91 -4.79 -20.79 7.62
C ASP A 91 -4.07 -20.39 6.32
N GLY A 92 -2.77 -20.08 6.39
CA GLY A 92 -1.96 -19.61 5.25
C GLY A 92 -2.27 -18.19 4.77
N LYS A 93 -3.04 -17.40 5.53
CA LYS A 93 -3.42 -16.03 5.14
C LYS A 93 -2.47 -15.01 5.73
N ILE A 94 -1.55 -14.48 4.91
CA ILE A 94 -0.57 -13.46 5.31
C ILE A 94 -1.24 -12.25 5.99
N MET A 95 -2.38 -11.82 5.46
CA MET A 95 -3.05 -10.61 5.92
C MET A 95 -3.57 -10.75 7.35
N SER A 96 -4.24 -11.85 7.68
CA SER A 96 -4.72 -12.11 9.05
C SER A 96 -3.57 -12.30 10.03
N SER A 97 -2.45 -12.92 9.61
CA SER A 97 -1.26 -13.09 10.44
C SER A 97 -0.64 -11.78 10.90
N LYS A 98 -0.59 -10.78 10.02
CA LYS A 98 -0.05 -9.45 10.36
C LYS A 98 -0.85 -8.75 11.46
N TYR A 99 -2.16 -8.94 11.46
CA TYR A 99 -3.04 -8.36 12.46
C TYR A 99 -3.07 -9.15 13.77
N SER A 100 -3.10 -10.48 13.69
CA SER A 100 -3.14 -11.32 14.89
C SER A 100 -1.90 -11.15 15.77
N MET A 101 -0.73 -10.81 15.20
CA MET A 101 0.48 -10.55 15.99
C MET A 101 0.33 -9.37 16.96
N VAL A 102 -0.59 -8.44 16.68
CA VAL A 102 -0.90 -7.29 17.55
C VAL A 102 -2.27 -7.41 18.20
N GLY A 103 -2.92 -8.57 18.11
CA GLY A 103 -4.23 -8.81 18.71
C GLY A 103 -5.39 -8.04 18.07
N LEU A 104 -5.26 -7.65 16.79
CA LEU A 104 -6.28 -6.93 16.07
C LEU A 104 -6.99 -7.81 15.03
N ASP A 105 -8.26 -7.51 14.78
CA ASP A 105 -9.00 -8.04 13.64
C ASP A 105 -8.65 -7.25 12.36
N HIS A 106 -8.60 -7.90 11.22
CA HIS A 106 -8.28 -7.32 9.93
C HIS A 106 -9.51 -6.97 9.08
N SER A 107 -10.71 -7.44 9.43
CA SER A 107 -11.90 -7.39 8.56
C SER A 107 -12.30 -5.97 8.13
N ASP A 108 -12.07 -4.98 8.99
CA ASP A 108 -12.41 -3.58 8.81
C ASP A 108 -11.21 -2.69 8.42
N TRP A 109 -10.11 -3.27 7.96
CA TRP A 109 -8.89 -2.50 7.65
C TRP A 109 -9.11 -1.35 6.67
N LYS A 110 -10.08 -1.48 5.77
CA LYS A 110 -10.43 -0.46 4.77
C LYS A 110 -10.90 0.85 5.40
N ASP A 111 -11.54 0.80 6.56
CA ASP A 111 -12.03 1.98 7.28
C ASP A 111 -10.88 2.85 7.81
N TYR A 112 -9.71 2.25 7.92
CA TYR A 112 -8.48 2.90 8.39
C TYR A 112 -7.55 3.32 7.24
N PHE A 113 -7.80 2.87 6.02
CA PHE A 113 -7.04 3.29 4.86
C PHE A 113 -7.39 4.72 4.47
N LYS A 114 -6.46 5.64 4.69
CA LYS A 114 -6.66 7.08 4.43
C LYS A 114 -5.44 7.65 3.73
N PHE A 115 -5.71 8.45 2.71
CA PHE A 115 -4.70 9.24 2.00
C PHE A 115 -5.33 10.52 1.48
N GLU A 116 -4.52 11.53 1.23
CA GLU A 116 -4.95 12.78 0.61
C GLU A 116 -4.75 12.68 -0.91
N ARG A 117 -5.80 12.89 -1.67
CA ARG A 117 -5.72 12.88 -3.14
C ARG A 117 -5.05 14.14 -3.67
N ASN A 118 -4.29 14.00 -4.73
CA ASN A 118 -3.77 15.11 -5.52
C ASN A 118 -4.59 15.27 -6.80
N THR A 119 -5.76 15.93 -6.68
CA THR A 119 -6.70 16.06 -7.79
C THR A 119 -6.09 16.74 -9.02
N GLN A 120 -5.15 17.67 -8.83
CA GLN A 120 -4.45 18.30 -9.95
C GLN A 120 -3.60 17.29 -10.73
N LYS A 121 -2.87 16.39 -10.04
CA LYS A 121 -2.10 15.33 -10.68
C LYS A 121 -2.99 14.28 -11.33
N GLU A 122 -4.11 13.98 -10.73
CA GLU A 122 -5.11 13.08 -11.28
C GLU A 122 -5.73 13.65 -12.56
N ASP A 123 -6.02 14.95 -12.58
CA ASP A 123 -6.55 15.65 -13.75
C ASP A 123 -5.51 15.70 -14.88
N GLU A 124 -4.26 16.04 -14.57
CA GLU A 124 -3.14 16.00 -15.51
C GLU A 124 -2.98 14.62 -16.13
N LEU A 125 -3.00 13.56 -15.31
CA LEU A 125 -2.91 12.19 -15.82
C LEU A 125 -4.10 11.84 -16.73
N TYR A 126 -5.31 12.14 -16.28
CA TYR A 126 -6.54 11.75 -16.96
C TYR A 126 -6.70 12.46 -18.30
N TYR A 127 -6.60 13.81 -18.30
CA TYR A 127 -6.88 14.62 -19.47
C TYR A 127 -5.67 14.80 -20.39
N ASP A 128 -4.50 15.12 -19.84
CA ASP A 128 -3.36 15.56 -20.65
C ASP A 128 -2.49 14.37 -21.07
N VAL A 129 -2.28 13.39 -20.20
CA VAL A 129 -1.40 12.25 -20.49
C VAL A 129 -2.15 11.12 -21.16
N LEU A 130 -3.31 10.74 -20.65
CA LEU A 130 -4.11 9.63 -21.21
C LEU A 130 -5.08 10.10 -22.29
N GLY A 131 -5.30 11.42 -22.46
CA GLY A 131 -6.19 11.99 -23.47
C GLY A 131 -7.66 11.63 -23.27
N LEU A 132 -8.07 11.26 -22.05
CA LEU A 132 -9.44 10.91 -21.74
C LEU A 132 -10.31 12.17 -21.59
N LYS A 133 -11.62 12.01 -21.70
CA LYS A 133 -12.62 13.10 -21.58
C LYS A 133 -13.67 12.70 -20.55
N ASP A 134 -14.49 13.66 -20.13
CA ASP A 134 -15.55 13.41 -19.14
C ASP A 134 -16.57 12.37 -19.60
N ASP A 135 -16.79 12.26 -20.90
CA ASP A 135 -17.70 11.32 -21.56
C ASP A 135 -17.01 10.04 -22.04
N SER A 136 -15.72 9.85 -21.76
CA SER A 136 -15.00 8.63 -22.15
C SER A 136 -15.56 7.42 -21.44
N GLU A 137 -15.89 6.38 -22.21
CA GLU A 137 -16.28 5.08 -21.68
C GLU A 137 -15.16 4.08 -21.91
N PHE A 138 -14.65 3.48 -20.84
CA PHE A 138 -13.53 2.55 -20.88
C PHE A 138 -13.57 1.56 -19.72
N VAL A 139 -12.82 0.48 -19.87
CA VAL A 139 -12.48 -0.43 -18.78
C VAL A 139 -11.04 -0.16 -18.33
N PHE A 140 -10.78 -0.29 -17.03
CA PHE A 140 -9.43 -0.20 -16.48
C PHE A 140 -8.84 -1.59 -16.29
N ILE A 141 -7.60 -1.78 -16.71
CA ILE A 141 -6.88 -3.05 -16.61
C ILE A 141 -5.59 -2.84 -15.81
N ASN A 142 -5.35 -3.68 -14.82
CA ASN A 142 -4.08 -3.76 -14.13
C ASN A 142 -3.40 -5.11 -14.35
N ASN A 143 -2.33 -5.08 -15.12
CA ASN A 143 -1.43 -6.21 -15.35
C ASN A 143 -0.08 -6.05 -14.62
N LEU A 144 0.11 -4.96 -13.84
CA LEU A 144 1.34 -4.76 -13.08
C LEU A 144 1.36 -5.64 -11.82
N TYR A 145 2.45 -6.33 -11.62
CA TYR A 145 2.70 -7.18 -10.47
C TYR A 145 4.19 -7.16 -10.09
N ASN A 146 4.46 -7.45 -8.83
CA ASN A 146 5.82 -7.46 -8.29
C ASN A 146 6.18 -8.79 -7.62
N THR A 147 5.39 -9.85 -7.87
CA THR A 147 5.63 -11.21 -7.37
C THR A 147 5.72 -12.18 -8.54
N ASP A 148 6.43 -13.29 -8.33
CA ASP A 148 6.54 -14.35 -9.34
C ASP A 148 5.14 -14.97 -9.58
N ILE A 149 4.55 -14.64 -10.72
CA ILE A 149 3.23 -15.15 -11.15
C ILE A 149 3.43 -16.18 -12.26
N ARG A 150 3.89 -17.37 -11.89
CA ARG A 150 4.15 -18.44 -12.87
C ARG A 150 2.89 -18.91 -13.59
N ASP A 151 1.70 -18.67 -13.01
CA ASP A 151 0.43 -19.23 -13.49
C ASP A 151 -0.66 -18.16 -13.64
N CYS A 152 -0.32 -16.88 -13.80
CA CYS A 152 -1.30 -15.82 -13.99
C CYS A 152 -1.45 -15.46 -15.47
N GLU A 153 -2.64 -15.64 -16.00
CA GLU A 153 -2.98 -15.15 -17.34
C GLU A 153 -3.12 -13.63 -17.31
N LEU A 154 -2.38 -12.95 -18.21
CA LEU A 154 -2.49 -11.51 -18.35
C LEU A 154 -3.84 -11.15 -18.99
N LEU A 155 -4.41 -10.05 -18.52
CA LEU A 155 -5.64 -9.49 -19.08
C LEU A 155 -5.32 -8.86 -20.44
N SER A 156 -5.99 -9.31 -21.50
CA SER A 156 -5.83 -8.74 -22.84
C SER A 156 -6.88 -7.64 -23.08
N PRO A 157 -6.47 -6.43 -23.53
CA PRO A 157 -7.39 -5.36 -23.88
C PRO A 157 -8.46 -5.76 -24.91
N GLU A 158 -8.17 -6.72 -25.77
CA GLU A 158 -9.05 -7.20 -26.85
C GLU A 158 -10.27 -8.00 -26.33
N ASN A 159 -10.24 -8.44 -25.06
CA ASN A 159 -11.29 -9.24 -24.46
C ASN A 159 -12.48 -8.41 -23.93
N TYR A 160 -12.47 -7.08 -24.15
CA TYR A 160 -13.49 -6.19 -23.60
C TYR A 160 -14.21 -5.42 -24.70
N ASP A 161 -15.52 -5.20 -24.50
CA ASP A 161 -16.36 -4.46 -25.44
C ASP A 161 -16.06 -2.95 -25.49
N LEU A 162 -15.42 -2.42 -24.45
CA LEU A 162 -15.01 -1.03 -24.35
C LEU A 162 -13.49 -0.89 -24.49
N PRO A 163 -13.00 0.29 -24.95
CA PRO A 163 -11.57 0.58 -24.93
C PRO A 163 -10.95 0.33 -23.57
N ALA A 164 -9.78 -0.27 -23.54
CA ALA A 164 -9.07 -0.56 -22.31
C ALA A 164 -8.01 0.50 -22.00
N VAL A 165 -8.01 0.99 -20.78
CA VAL A 165 -6.98 1.84 -20.19
C VAL A 165 -6.15 0.98 -19.24
N GLU A 166 -4.91 0.74 -19.60
CA GLU A 166 -4.02 -0.12 -18.84
C GLU A 166 -3.15 0.69 -17.88
N LEU A 167 -3.04 0.22 -16.62
CA LEU A 167 -2.12 0.79 -15.64
C LEU A 167 -0.66 0.66 -16.13
N LYS A 168 0.03 1.77 -16.19
CA LYS A 168 1.44 1.86 -16.61
C LYS A 168 2.23 2.69 -15.61
N ILE A 169 3.53 2.39 -15.53
CA ILE A 169 4.48 3.27 -14.83
C ILE A 169 4.74 4.46 -15.74
N ILE A 170 4.32 5.65 -15.32
CA ILE A 170 4.50 6.90 -16.04
C ILE A 170 5.37 7.82 -15.18
N GLU A 171 6.45 8.34 -15.77
CA GLU A 171 7.35 9.25 -15.07
C GLU A 171 6.60 10.47 -14.54
N GLY A 172 6.86 10.83 -13.28
CA GLY A 172 6.19 11.96 -12.61
C GLY A 172 4.84 11.63 -11.98
N PHE A 173 4.31 10.41 -12.18
CA PHE A 173 3.05 9.94 -11.60
C PHE A 173 3.26 8.74 -10.69
N THR A 174 2.35 8.61 -9.73
CA THR A 174 2.31 7.50 -8.77
C THR A 174 1.01 6.72 -8.91
N LEU A 175 0.89 5.60 -8.21
CA LEU A 175 -0.34 4.81 -8.20
C LEU A 175 -1.57 5.63 -7.72
N PHE A 176 -1.39 6.56 -6.78
CA PHE A 176 -2.51 7.39 -6.29
C PHE A 176 -3.03 8.40 -7.31
N ASP A 177 -2.20 8.80 -8.27
CA ASP A 177 -2.62 9.72 -9.33
C ASP A 177 -3.57 9.07 -10.34
N TRP A 178 -3.71 7.72 -10.28
CA TRP A 178 -4.68 6.97 -11.08
C TRP A 178 -6.09 6.92 -10.49
N CYS A 179 -6.33 7.53 -9.32
CA CYS A 179 -7.63 7.45 -8.65
C CYS A 179 -8.78 7.95 -9.53
N LYS A 180 -8.62 9.06 -10.25
CA LYS A 180 -9.65 9.56 -11.17
C LYS A 180 -9.92 8.58 -12.31
N VAL A 181 -8.89 7.95 -12.86
CA VAL A 181 -9.04 6.93 -13.91
C VAL A 181 -9.85 5.74 -13.39
N LEU A 182 -9.53 5.25 -12.18
CA LEU A 182 -10.26 4.16 -11.53
C LEU A 182 -11.73 4.51 -11.27
N GLU A 183 -12.01 5.74 -10.80
CA GLU A 183 -13.37 6.19 -10.51
C GLU A 183 -14.23 6.35 -11.77
N LYS A 184 -13.62 6.74 -12.89
CA LYS A 184 -14.32 6.95 -14.16
C LYS A 184 -14.48 5.69 -14.99
N ALA A 185 -13.73 4.63 -14.69
CA ALA A 185 -13.84 3.37 -15.41
C ALA A 185 -15.19 2.70 -15.20
N LYS A 186 -15.78 2.14 -16.27
CA LYS A 186 -17.02 1.34 -16.19
C LYS A 186 -16.82 0.03 -15.43
N SER A 187 -15.62 -0.54 -15.54
CA SER A 187 -15.23 -1.74 -14.82
C SER A 187 -13.72 -1.73 -14.60
N VAL A 188 -13.29 -2.36 -13.52
CA VAL A 188 -11.90 -2.51 -13.13
C VAL A 188 -11.55 -3.99 -13.13
N PHE A 189 -10.55 -4.36 -13.91
CA PHE A 189 -10.01 -5.70 -13.98
C PHE A 189 -8.56 -5.68 -13.47
N THR A 190 -8.25 -6.58 -12.58
CA THR A 190 -6.89 -6.72 -12.05
C THR A 190 -6.53 -8.19 -11.94
N ILE A 191 -5.32 -8.52 -12.34
CA ILE A 191 -4.76 -9.82 -12.03
C ILE A 191 -4.63 -9.95 -10.51
N ASN A 192 -4.71 -11.19 -10.03
CA ASN A 192 -4.62 -11.45 -8.59
C ASN A 192 -3.20 -11.17 -8.07
N THR A 193 -3.00 -9.93 -7.66
CA THR A 193 -1.75 -9.48 -7.07
C THR A 193 -2.02 -8.90 -5.68
N SER A 194 -0.96 -8.76 -4.89
CA SER A 194 -1.02 -8.09 -3.58
C SER A 194 -1.01 -6.56 -3.67
N ILE A 195 -1.41 -6.00 -4.82
CA ILE A 195 -1.63 -4.55 -4.97
C ILE A 195 -3.03 -4.19 -4.52
#